data_3602ab3403ec03f220f504c83507e671
#
_entry.id   3602ab3403ec03f220f504c83507e671
#
_cell.length_a   1.000
_cell.length_b   1.000
_cell.length_c   1.000
_cell.angle_alpha   90.00
_cell.angle_beta   90.00
_cell.angle_gamma   90.00
#
_symmetry.space_group_name_H-M   'P 1'
#
loop_
_entity.id
_entity.type
_entity.pdbx_description
1 polymer ?
#
loop_
_entity_poly.entity_id
_entity_poly.type
_entity_poly.pdbx_seq_one_letter_code
_entity_poly.pdbx_strand_id
1 'polypeptide(L)'
;GELWTYLADLNTQLDDLRSSLEKLQNDYDAKQEELTQLQSDLEDAKADEAQQYEAMKLRIRYMYENSASNYMNLLFESGSISDFLNQAENISQMSKYDRDMLDTYRETKEAIQTKEEQVAQEKEEIVALQQESADKQAAVEELVEATYQQIREYQEDIQSQQTAENDLLTKISSQEDAINDLLRQAKEEEAAARLA
;
A
#
# COMPACT_ATOMS: atom_id res chain seq x y z
N GLY A 1 -28.17 -27.06 4.60
CA GLY A 1 -27.79 -26.40 3.38
C GLY A 1 -27.37 -24.97 3.51
N GLU A 2 -28.27 -24.08 3.94
CA GLU A 2 -28.05 -22.62 3.82
C GLU A 2 -26.84 -22.11 4.65
N LEU A 3 -26.63 -22.63 5.86
CA LEU A 3 -25.48 -22.28 6.69
C LEU A 3 -24.13 -22.60 6.00
N TRP A 4 -24.01 -23.77 5.39
CA TRP A 4 -22.77 -24.15 4.71
C TRP A 4 -22.47 -23.27 3.50
N THR A 5 -23.50 -22.87 2.77
CA THR A 5 -23.37 -21.94 1.65
C THR A 5 -22.93 -20.56 2.15
N TYR A 6 -23.54 -20.07 3.23
CA TYR A 6 -23.18 -18.80 3.84
C TYR A 6 -21.74 -18.77 4.39
N LEU A 7 -21.33 -19.82 5.12
CA LEU A 7 -19.96 -19.93 5.64
C LEU A 7 -18.92 -20.06 4.52
N ALA A 8 -19.27 -20.76 3.43
CA ALA A 8 -18.38 -20.85 2.27
C ALA A 8 -18.20 -19.50 1.57
N ASP A 9 -19.28 -18.71 1.45
CA ASP A 9 -19.22 -17.36 0.89
C ASP A 9 -18.37 -16.41 1.77
N LEU A 10 -18.59 -16.41 3.09
CA LEU A 10 -17.80 -15.66 4.04
C LEU A 10 -16.30 -16.03 3.98
N ASN A 11 -15.99 -17.32 3.88
CA ASN A 11 -14.61 -17.77 3.77
C ASN A 11 -13.97 -17.28 2.47
N THR A 12 -14.72 -17.28 1.37
CA THR A 12 -14.25 -16.74 0.08
C THR A 12 -13.96 -15.24 0.20
N GLN A 13 -14.86 -14.47 0.82
CA GLN A 13 -14.65 -13.02 1.04
C GLN A 13 -13.42 -12.75 1.93
N LEU A 14 -13.20 -13.57 2.98
CA LEU A 14 -12.01 -13.47 3.82
C LEU A 14 -10.71 -13.75 3.06
N ASP A 15 -10.72 -14.77 2.21
CA ASP A 15 -9.55 -15.12 1.40
C ASP A 15 -9.24 -14.04 0.37
N ASP A 16 -10.27 -13.45 -0.27
CA ASP A 16 -10.13 -12.32 -1.20
C ASP A 16 -9.57 -11.07 -0.50
N LEU A 17 -10.08 -10.75 0.69
CA LEU A 17 -9.58 -9.63 1.49
C LEU A 17 -8.13 -9.84 1.94
N ARG A 18 -7.77 -11.05 2.38
CA ARG A 18 -6.39 -11.40 2.75
C ARG A 18 -5.43 -11.29 1.59
N SER A 19 -5.82 -11.81 0.42
CA SER A 19 -5.04 -11.71 -0.81
C SER A 19 -4.85 -10.24 -1.24
N SER A 20 -5.89 -9.43 -1.10
CA SER A 20 -5.82 -7.99 -1.38
C SER A 20 -4.91 -7.24 -0.39
N LEU A 21 -4.92 -7.60 0.90
CA LEU A 21 -4.02 -7.03 1.90
C LEU A 21 -2.56 -7.40 1.63
N GLU A 22 -2.28 -8.64 1.26
CA GLU A 22 -0.94 -9.09 0.89
C GLU A 22 -0.41 -8.30 -0.32
N LYS A 23 -1.25 -8.11 -1.34
CA LYS A 23 -0.90 -7.29 -2.50
C LYS A 23 -0.61 -5.85 -2.11
N LEU A 24 -1.46 -5.22 -1.30
CA LEU A 24 -1.25 -3.86 -0.80
C LEU A 24 0.04 -3.72 0.00
N GLN A 25 0.39 -4.71 0.81
CA GLN A 25 1.65 -4.71 1.55
C GLN A 25 2.85 -4.75 0.59
N ASN A 26 2.80 -5.60 -0.43
CA ASN A 26 3.86 -5.67 -1.44
C ASN A 26 3.98 -4.35 -2.23
N ASP A 27 2.86 -3.74 -2.61
CA ASP A 27 2.83 -2.45 -3.30
C ASP A 27 3.39 -1.33 -2.41
N TYR A 28 3.06 -1.33 -1.12
CA TYR A 28 3.61 -0.40 -0.13
C TYR A 28 5.13 -0.55 0.02
N ASP A 29 5.61 -1.78 0.18
CA ASP A 29 7.03 -2.06 0.36
C ASP A 29 7.84 -1.64 -0.89
N ALA A 30 7.31 -1.92 -2.10
CA ALA A 30 7.90 -1.48 -3.36
C ALA A 30 7.96 0.05 -3.47
N LYS A 31 6.88 0.75 -3.10
CA LYS A 31 6.82 2.21 -3.09
C LYS A 31 7.78 2.84 -2.06
N GLN A 32 7.97 2.21 -0.91
CA GLN A 32 8.96 2.65 0.07
C GLN A 32 10.39 2.54 -0.45
N GLU A 33 10.71 1.47 -1.17
CA GLU A 33 12.01 1.31 -1.81
C GLU A 33 12.23 2.35 -2.92
N GLU A 34 11.24 2.56 -3.78
CA GLU A 34 11.26 3.62 -4.81
C GLU A 34 11.48 5.01 -4.20
N LEU A 35 10.76 5.34 -3.13
CA LEU A 35 10.91 6.61 -2.44
C LEU A 35 12.32 6.79 -1.86
N THR A 36 12.87 5.73 -1.26
CA THR A 36 14.22 5.75 -0.68
C THR A 36 15.27 6.00 -1.76
N GLN A 37 15.16 5.32 -2.91
CA GLN A 37 16.06 5.53 -4.04
C GLN A 37 15.92 6.95 -4.61
N LEU A 38 14.71 7.43 -4.78
CA LEU A 38 14.44 8.77 -5.31
C LEU A 38 14.97 9.87 -4.38
N GLN A 39 14.88 9.68 -3.07
CA GLN A 39 15.46 10.60 -2.09
C GLN A 39 16.99 10.61 -2.15
N SER A 40 17.63 9.46 -2.31
CA SER A 40 19.08 9.37 -2.51
C SER A 40 19.51 10.09 -3.79
N ASP A 41 18.83 9.84 -4.89
CA ASP A 41 19.07 10.51 -6.17
C ASP A 41 18.89 12.04 -6.08
N LEU A 42 17.94 12.49 -5.28
CA LEU A 42 17.70 13.90 -5.04
C LEU A 42 18.82 14.54 -4.24
N GLU A 43 19.35 13.86 -3.20
CA GLU A 43 20.48 14.33 -2.44
C GLU A 43 21.74 14.42 -3.29
N ASP A 44 22.01 13.42 -4.12
CA ASP A 44 23.14 13.41 -5.06
C ASP A 44 23.03 14.59 -6.06
N ALA A 45 21.85 14.80 -6.64
CA ALA A 45 21.60 15.91 -7.55
C ALA A 45 21.80 17.29 -6.88
N LYS A 46 21.41 17.44 -5.61
CA LYS A 46 21.65 18.67 -4.82
C LYS A 46 23.12 18.88 -4.52
N ALA A 47 23.87 17.82 -4.24
CA ALA A 47 25.31 17.89 -4.06
C ALA A 47 26.03 18.32 -5.34
N ASP A 48 25.64 17.77 -6.49
CA ASP A 48 26.15 18.15 -7.80
C ASP A 48 25.81 19.63 -8.12
N GLU A 49 24.57 20.05 -7.85
CA GLU A 49 24.16 21.46 -8.02
C GLU A 49 25.03 22.40 -7.19
N ALA A 50 25.30 22.06 -5.93
CA ALA A 50 26.14 22.87 -5.07
C ALA A 50 27.58 22.98 -5.60
N GLN A 51 28.15 21.91 -6.15
CA GLN A 51 29.47 21.93 -6.77
C GLN A 51 29.48 22.78 -8.04
N GLN A 52 28.48 22.65 -8.89
CA GLN A 52 28.31 23.46 -10.10
C GLN A 52 28.17 24.94 -9.76
N TYR A 53 27.40 25.26 -8.71
CA TYR A 53 27.23 26.64 -8.22
C TYR A 53 28.56 27.25 -7.77
N GLU A 54 29.37 26.55 -6.97
CA GLU A 54 30.66 27.04 -6.51
C GLU A 54 31.65 27.20 -7.68
N ALA A 55 31.68 26.24 -8.62
CA ALA A 55 32.51 26.35 -9.83
C ALA A 55 32.12 27.56 -10.67
N MET A 56 30.83 27.79 -10.89
CA MET A 56 30.29 28.93 -11.62
C MET A 56 30.63 30.24 -10.92
N LYS A 57 30.53 30.30 -9.61
CA LYS A 57 30.87 31.51 -8.79
C LYS A 57 32.36 31.88 -8.90
N LEU A 58 33.25 30.89 -8.85
CA LEU A 58 34.69 31.10 -9.09
C LEU A 58 34.93 31.59 -10.52
N ARG A 59 34.22 31.08 -11.48
CA ARG A 59 34.34 31.47 -12.88
C ARG A 59 33.85 32.88 -13.13
N ILE A 60 32.74 33.29 -12.55
CA ILE A 60 32.21 34.67 -12.62
C ILE A 60 33.19 35.63 -12.01
N ARG A 61 33.78 35.27 -10.85
CA ARG A 61 34.82 36.09 -10.21
C ARG A 61 36.03 36.25 -11.12
N TYR A 62 36.54 35.18 -11.70
CA TYR A 62 37.64 35.21 -12.64
C TYR A 62 37.35 36.12 -13.84
N MET A 63 36.18 36.01 -14.43
CA MET A 63 35.75 36.87 -15.55
C MET A 63 35.67 38.35 -15.14
N TYR A 64 35.17 38.64 -13.93
CA TYR A 64 35.09 40.00 -13.42
C TYR A 64 36.46 40.62 -13.15
N GLU A 65 37.36 39.84 -12.55
CA GLU A 65 38.74 40.28 -12.25
C GLU A 65 39.58 40.42 -13.53
N ASN A 66 39.31 39.63 -14.56
CA ASN A 66 39.97 39.67 -15.88
C ASN A 66 39.05 40.23 -16.95
N SER A 67 38.40 41.36 -16.68
CA SER A 67 37.45 42.01 -17.55
C SER A 67 37.94 42.23 -19.00
N ALA A 68 37.00 42.49 -19.91
CA ALA A 68 37.26 42.61 -21.34
C ALA A 68 38.44 43.50 -21.74
N SER A 69 38.82 44.50 -20.89
CA SER A 69 40.01 45.31 -21.10
C SER A 69 41.33 44.52 -20.98
N ASN A 70 41.38 43.52 -20.08
CA ASN A 70 42.55 42.66 -19.94
C ASN A 70 42.69 41.66 -21.10
N TYR A 71 41.57 41.12 -21.58
CA TYR A 71 41.59 40.27 -22.78
C TYR A 71 41.98 41.04 -24.05
N MET A 72 41.50 42.25 -24.17
CA MET A 72 41.89 43.17 -25.27
C MET A 72 43.37 43.53 -25.19
N ASN A 73 43.92 43.82 -24.01
CA ASN A 73 45.34 44.10 -23.85
C ASN A 73 46.20 42.86 -24.24
N LEU A 74 45.78 41.65 -23.78
CA LEU A 74 46.44 40.40 -24.12
C LEU A 74 46.45 40.13 -25.65
N LEU A 75 45.37 40.47 -26.35
CA LEU A 75 45.25 40.38 -27.79
C LEU A 75 46.15 41.39 -28.49
N PHE A 76 46.25 42.61 -27.97
CA PHE A 76 47.13 43.67 -28.58
C PHE A 76 48.60 43.52 -28.24
N GLU A 77 48.96 42.78 -27.18
CA GLU A 77 50.34 42.45 -26.81
C GLU A 77 50.90 41.24 -27.59
N SER A 78 50.06 40.56 -28.39
CA SER A 78 50.50 39.43 -29.23
C SER A 78 51.56 39.85 -30.23
N GLY A 79 52.66 39.15 -30.19
CA GLY A 79 53.85 39.49 -31.06
C GLY A 79 53.69 39.07 -32.52
N SER A 80 52.62 38.33 -32.86
CA SER A 80 52.33 37.88 -34.23
C SER A 80 50.81 37.70 -34.44
N ILE A 81 50.39 37.69 -35.73
CA ILE A 81 49.01 37.39 -36.13
C ILE A 81 48.58 35.98 -35.74
N SER A 82 49.49 35.03 -35.73
CA SER A 82 49.26 33.65 -35.31
C SER A 82 48.94 33.60 -33.81
N ASP A 83 49.67 34.32 -32.97
CA ASP A 83 49.44 34.38 -31.54
C ASP A 83 48.13 35.09 -31.22
N PHE A 84 47.80 36.15 -31.98
CA PHE A 84 46.52 36.86 -31.87
C PHE A 84 45.35 35.91 -32.17
N LEU A 85 45.41 35.14 -33.27
CA LEU A 85 44.36 34.21 -33.64
C LEU A 85 44.20 33.06 -32.64
N ASN A 86 45.31 32.51 -32.12
CA ASN A 86 45.28 31.48 -31.08
C ASN A 86 44.68 31.99 -29.76
N GLN A 87 44.97 33.23 -29.33
CA GLN A 87 44.39 33.84 -28.17
C GLN A 87 42.90 34.15 -28.35
N ALA A 88 42.48 34.65 -29.56
CA ALA A 88 41.07 34.89 -29.88
C ALA A 88 40.26 33.58 -29.88
N GLU A 89 40.80 32.50 -30.42
CA GLU A 89 40.20 31.17 -30.36
C GLU A 89 40.02 30.65 -28.92
N ASN A 90 41.10 30.80 -28.10
CA ASN A 90 41.02 30.40 -26.68
C ASN A 90 39.95 31.19 -25.91
N ILE A 91 39.80 32.48 -26.17
CA ILE A 91 38.74 33.34 -25.56
C ILE A 91 37.35 32.87 -26.03
N SER A 92 37.23 32.56 -27.33
CA SER A 92 35.97 32.04 -27.88
C SER A 92 35.57 30.69 -27.27
N GLN A 93 36.51 29.77 -27.09
CA GLN A 93 36.29 28.49 -26.43
C GLN A 93 35.94 28.63 -24.99
N MET A 94 36.58 29.56 -24.26
CA MET A 94 36.20 29.90 -22.85
C MET A 94 34.77 30.41 -22.75
N SER A 95 34.35 31.29 -23.67
CA SER A 95 32.97 31.83 -23.68
C SER A 95 31.93 30.75 -23.98
N LYS A 96 32.26 29.77 -24.81
CA LYS A 96 31.42 28.61 -25.07
C LYS A 96 31.29 27.73 -23.82
N TYR A 97 32.40 27.41 -23.17
CA TYR A 97 32.42 26.62 -21.94
C TYR A 97 31.59 27.25 -20.84
N ASP A 98 31.65 28.59 -20.68
CA ASP A 98 30.88 29.31 -19.68
C ASP A 98 29.36 29.23 -19.94
N ARG A 99 28.94 29.25 -21.21
CA ARG A 99 27.53 29.04 -21.60
C ARG A 99 27.08 27.61 -21.34
N ASP A 100 27.87 26.65 -21.75
CA ASP A 100 27.59 25.22 -21.54
C ASP A 100 27.46 24.92 -20.02
N MET A 101 28.29 25.52 -19.18
CA MET A 101 28.23 25.40 -17.72
C MET A 101 26.93 26.01 -17.15
N LEU A 102 26.50 27.17 -17.62
CA LEU A 102 25.23 27.79 -17.22
C LEU A 102 24.02 26.97 -17.62
N ASP A 103 24.04 26.41 -18.82
CA ASP A 103 22.96 25.57 -19.32
C ASP A 103 22.88 24.26 -18.50
N THR A 104 24.01 23.62 -18.25
CA THR A 104 24.08 22.44 -17.35
C THR A 104 23.54 22.75 -15.95
N TYR A 105 23.89 23.90 -15.40
CA TYR A 105 23.36 24.31 -14.08
C TYR A 105 21.85 24.48 -14.08
N ARG A 106 21.27 25.07 -15.13
CA ARG A 106 19.82 25.23 -15.28
C ARG A 106 19.14 23.87 -15.39
N GLU A 107 19.66 22.98 -16.24
CA GLU A 107 19.15 21.62 -16.41
C GLU A 107 19.18 20.84 -15.08
N THR A 108 20.25 20.96 -14.31
CA THR A 108 20.37 20.36 -12.97
C THR A 108 19.30 20.89 -12.03
N LYS A 109 19.06 22.21 -12.02
CA LYS A 109 18.01 22.81 -11.19
C LYS A 109 16.59 22.35 -11.56
N GLU A 110 16.29 22.27 -12.85
CA GLU A 110 15.02 21.74 -13.34
C GLU A 110 14.83 20.27 -12.98
N ALA A 111 15.89 19.47 -13.09
CA ALA A 111 15.88 18.06 -12.69
C ALA A 111 15.65 17.89 -11.18
N ILE A 112 16.26 18.74 -10.34
CA ILE A 112 16.04 18.78 -8.88
C ILE A 112 14.57 19.08 -8.58
N GLN A 113 14.01 20.12 -9.19
CA GLN A 113 12.61 20.48 -8.99
C GLN A 113 11.67 19.32 -9.36
N THR A 114 11.90 18.68 -10.50
CA THR A 114 11.12 17.51 -10.93
C THR A 114 11.23 16.36 -9.92
N LYS A 115 12.43 16.08 -9.42
CA LYS A 115 12.62 15.05 -8.39
C LYS A 115 11.93 15.40 -7.07
N GLU A 116 11.94 16.67 -6.65
CA GLU A 116 11.21 17.12 -5.45
C GLU A 116 9.70 16.92 -5.59
N GLU A 117 9.13 17.23 -6.76
CA GLU A 117 7.73 16.99 -7.06
C GLU A 117 7.41 15.49 -7.04
N GLN A 118 8.27 14.64 -7.63
CA GLN A 118 8.12 13.19 -7.59
C GLN A 118 8.18 12.63 -6.15
N VAL A 119 9.13 13.09 -5.32
CA VAL A 119 9.21 12.71 -3.90
C VAL A 119 7.93 13.08 -3.15
N ALA A 120 7.36 14.26 -3.42
CA ALA A 120 6.12 14.68 -2.79
C ALA A 120 4.94 13.76 -3.21
N GLN A 121 4.84 13.46 -4.50
CA GLN A 121 3.81 12.58 -5.04
C GLN A 121 3.91 11.16 -4.48
N GLU A 122 5.11 10.55 -4.47
CA GLU A 122 5.34 9.21 -3.91
C GLU A 122 4.93 9.13 -2.43
N LYS A 123 5.21 10.19 -1.65
CA LYS A 123 4.76 10.26 -0.25
C LYS A 123 3.24 10.27 -0.11
N GLU A 124 2.53 10.99 -0.97
CA GLU A 124 1.06 11.00 -0.98
C GLU A 124 0.49 9.63 -1.35
N GLU A 125 1.07 8.96 -2.35
CA GLU A 125 0.68 7.61 -2.76
C GLU A 125 0.88 6.59 -1.62
N ILE A 126 2.00 6.67 -0.90
CA ILE A 126 2.28 5.81 0.26
C ILE A 126 1.24 6.02 1.38
N VAL A 127 0.86 7.27 1.67
CA VAL A 127 -0.18 7.57 2.66
C VAL A 127 -1.54 7.00 2.22
N ALA A 128 -1.88 7.09 0.92
CA ALA A 128 -3.11 6.52 0.39
C ALA A 128 -3.13 4.99 0.51
N LEU A 129 -2.02 4.32 0.20
CA LEU A 129 -1.88 2.86 0.37
C LEU A 129 -2.01 2.42 1.84
N GLN A 130 -1.44 3.20 2.78
CA GLN A 130 -1.59 2.94 4.21
C GLN A 130 -3.05 3.05 4.65
N GLN A 131 -3.77 4.07 4.19
CA GLN A 131 -5.19 4.25 4.52
C GLN A 131 -6.03 3.10 3.94
N GLU A 132 -5.82 2.74 2.67
CA GLU A 132 -6.52 1.62 2.04
C GLU A 132 -6.25 0.29 2.77
N SER A 133 -5.01 0.06 3.22
CA SER A 133 -4.66 -1.12 4.01
C SER A 133 -5.40 -1.14 5.35
N ALA A 134 -5.46 0.00 6.06
CA ALA A 134 -6.19 0.12 7.32
C ALA A 134 -7.69 -0.14 7.15
N ASP A 135 -8.31 0.41 6.09
CA ASP A 135 -9.73 0.21 5.80
C ASP A 135 -10.04 -1.26 5.49
N LYS A 136 -9.17 -1.94 4.74
CA LYS A 136 -9.32 -3.38 4.46
C LYS A 136 -9.10 -4.25 5.70
N GLN A 137 -8.17 -3.89 6.58
CA GLN A 137 -8.00 -4.59 7.86
C GLN A 137 -9.25 -4.48 8.73
N ALA A 138 -9.83 -3.28 8.83
CA ALA A 138 -11.09 -3.08 9.56
C ALA A 138 -12.23 -3.92 8.96
N ALA A 139 -12.34 -4.00 7.63
CA ALA A 139 -13.34 -4.84 6.96
C ALA A 139 -13.14 -6.34 7.25
N VAL A 140 -11.90 -6.82 7.33
CA VAL A 140 -11.60 -8.20 7.74
C VAL A 140 -12.06 -8.46 9.17
N GLU A 141 -11.77 -7.55 10.11
CA GLU A 141 -12.18 -7.68 11.51
C GLU A 141 -13.71 -7.71 11.65
N GLU A 142 -14.42 -6.83 10.95
CA GLU A 142 -15.88 -6.80 10.93
C GLU A 142 -16.47 -8.11 10.38
N LEU A 143 -15.92 -8.62 9.28
CA LEU A 143 -16.39 -9.86 8.67
C LEU A 143 -16.15 -11.07 9.57
N VAL A 144 -15.01 -11.12 10.25
CA VAL A 144 -14.69 -12.16 11.24
C VAL A 144 -15.68 -12.12 12.41
N GLU A 145 -15.96 -10.95 12.96
CA GLU A 145 -16.92 -10.81 14.08
C GLU A 145 -18.34 -11.20 13.64
N ALA A 146 -18.79 -10.77 12.46
CA ALA A 146 -20.08 -11.17 11.91
C ALA A 146 -20.18 -12.70 11.74
N THR A 147 -19.09 -13.33 11.30
CA THR A 147 -19.02 -14.79 11.17
C THR A 147 -19.16 -15.48 12.52
N TYR A 148 -18.50 -15.00 13.56
CA TYR A 148 -18.60 -15.55 14.90
C TYR A 148 -20.00 -15.37 15.50
N GLN A 149 -20.65 -14.23 15.27
CA GLN A 149 -22.02 -14.00 15.73
C GLN A 149 -22.99 -14.99 15.05
N GLN A 150 -22.86 -15.16 13.75
CA GLN A 150 -23.70 -16.10 13.01
C GLN A 150 -23.51 -17.55 13.48
N ILE A 151 -22.28 -17.95 13.76
CA ILE A 151 -21.98 -19.30 14.30
C ILE A 151 -22.66 -19.47 15.67
N ARG A 152 -22.63 -18.47 16.55
CA ARG A 152 -23.32 -18.51 17.87
C ARG A 152 -24.82 -18.67 17.71
N GLU A 153 -25.44 -17.88 16.84
CA GLU A 153 -26.89 -17.98 16.58
C GLU A 153 -27.29 -19.40 16.13
N TYR A 154 -26.52 -19.98 15.19
CA TYR A 154 -26.79 -21.35 14.75
C TYR A 154 -26.56 -22.41 15.83
N GLN A 155 -25.59 -22.19 16.74
CA GLN A 155 -25.39 -23.10 17.87
C GLN A 155 -26.56 -23.05 18.85
N GLU A 156 -27.12 -21.87 19.12
CA GLU A 156 -28.30 -21.68 19.94
C GLU A 156 -29.53 -22.35 19.31
N ASP A 157 -29.73 -22.18 18.01
CA ASP A 157 -30.82 -22.84 17.28
C ASP A 157 -30.72 -24.36 17.32
N ILE A 158 -29.54 -24.93 17.12
CA ILE A 158 -29.30 -26.38 17.21
C ILE A 158 -29.62 -26.87 18.62
N GLN A 159 -29.17 -26.16 19.65
CA GLN A 159 -29.44 -26.53 21.04
C GLN A 159 -30.93 -26.47 21.37
N SER A 160 -31.63 -25.45 20.89
CA SER A 160 -33.08 -25.31 21.04
C SER A 160 -33.83 -26.46 20.37
N GLN A 161 -33.47 -26.84 19.13
CA GLN A 161 -34.05 -27.96 18.43
C GLN A 161 -33.81 -29.30 19.13
N GLN A 162 -32.59 -29.54 19.64
CA GLN A 162 -32.26 -30.73 20.42
C GLN A 162 -33.11 -30.82 21.73
N THR A 163 -33.33 -29.70 22.38
CA THR A 163 -34.16 -29.65 23.59
C THR A 163 -35.59 -29.98 23.24
N ALA A 164 -36.15 -29.42 22.15
CA ALA A 164 -37.52 -29.71 21.71
C ALA A 164 -37.67 -31.17 21.27
N GLU A 165 -36.68 -31.76 20.60
CA GLU A 165 -36.66 -33.16 20.24
C GLU A 165 -36.67 -34.06 21.47
N ASN A 166 -35.86 -33.79 22.47
CA ASN A 166 -35.85 -34.54 23.73
C ASN A 166 -37.16 -34.44 24.50
N ASP A 167 -37.78 -33.26 24.52
CA ASP A 167 -39.11 -33.08 25.13
C ASP A 167 -40.18 -33.90 24.39
N LEU A 168 -40.15 -33.97 23.05
CA LEU A 168 -41.03 -34.80 22.24
C LEU A 168 -40.83 -36.27 22.54
N LEU A 169 -39.60 -36.73 22.59
CA LEU A 169 -39.25 -38.13 22.90
C LEU A 169 -39.78 -38.53 24.30
N THR A 170 -39.63 -37.63 25.29
CA THR A 170 -40.12 -37.83 26.64
C THR A 170 -41.66 -37.95 26.65
N LYS A 171 -42.38 -37.11 25.87
CA LYS A 171 -43.83 -37.16 25.74
C LYS A 171 -44.29 -38.46 25.07
N ILE A 172 -43.60 -38.90 24.00
CA ILE A 172 -43.89 -40.15 23.31
C ILE A 172 -43.72 -41.31 24.28
N SER A 173 -42.63 -41.42 25.00
CA SER A 173 -42.41 -42.47 25.99
C SER A 173 -43.50 -42.49 27.07
N SER A 174 -43.88 -41.32 27.58
CA SER A 174 -45.00 -41.22 28.58
C SER A 174 -46.33 -41.65 28.00
N GLN A 175 -46.63 -41.36 26.75
CA GLN A 175 -47.85 -41.82 26.06
C GLN A 175 -47.82 -43.33 25.80
N GLU A 176 -46.68 -43.90 25.39
CA GLU A 176 -46.51 -45.34 25.24
C GLU A 176 -46.76 -46.10 26.54
N ASP A 177 -46.20 -45.57 27.66
CA ASP A 177 -46.44 -46.14 28.99
C ASP A 177 -47.94 -46.09 29.39
N ALA A 178 -48.63 -44.98 29.13
CA ALA A 178 -50.05 -44.82 29.39
C ALA A 178 -50.91 -45.78 28.52
N ILE A 179 -50.54 -45.94 27.25
CA ILE A 179 -51.20 -46.89 26.32
C ILE A 179 -51.01 -48.34 26.83
N ASN A 180 -49.81 -48.69 27.23
CA ASN A 180 -49.52 -50.03 27.77
C ASN A 180 -50.27 -50.30 29.05
N ASP A 181 -50.42 -49.33 29.94
CA ASP A 181 -51.25 -49.49 31.15
C ASP A 181 -52.71 -49.65 30.83
N LEU A 182 -53.27 -48.89 29.90
CA LEU A 182 -54.65 -49.05 29.44
C LEU A 182 -54.88 -50.41 28.80
N LEU A 183 -53.97 -50.91 27.99
CA LEU A 183 -54.04 -52.25 27.39
C LEU A 183 -54.01 -53.34 28.45
N ARG A 184 -53.21 -53.18 29.48
CA ARG A 184 -53.17 -54.12 30.60
C ARG A 184 -54.50 -54.13 31.34
N GLN A 185 -55.05 -52.95 31.69
CA GLN A 185 -56.36 -52.83 32.35
C GLN A 185 -57.49 -53.48 31.52
N ALA A 186 -57.52 -53.21 30.20
CA ALA A 186 -58.52 -53.79 29.33
C ALA A 186 -58.43 -55.31 29.28
N LYS A 187 -57.24 -55.91 29.28
CA LYS A 187 -57.04 -57.37 29.34
C LYS A 187 -57.44 -57.96 30.66
N GLU A 188 -57.20 -57.28 31.76
CA GLU A 188 -57.63 -57.71 33.11
C GLU A 188 -59.15 -57.66 33.22
N GLU A 189 -59.82 -56.62 32.69
CA GLU A 189 -61.30 -56.52 32.66
C GLU A 189 -61.91 -57.58 31.76
N GLU A 190 -61.33 -57.84 30.60
CA GLU A 190 -61.83 -58.95 29.72
C GLU A 190 -61.65 -60.29 30.37
N ALA A 191 -60.52 -60.54 31.05
CA ALA A 191 -60.30 -61.78 31.81
C ALA A 191 -61.32 -61.94 32.96
N ALA A 192 -61.63 -60.87 33.66
CA ALA A 192 -62.65 -60.86 34.74
C ALA A 192 -64.05 -61.13 34.20
N ALA A 193 -64.44 -60.53 33.04
CA ALA A 193 -65.71 -60.74 32.39
C ALA A 193 -65.85 -62.18 31.87
N ARG A 194 -64.80 -62.89 31.55
CA ARG A 194 -64.83 -64.29 31.10
C ARG A 194 -65.00 -65.29 32.26
N LEU A 195 -64.73 -64.89 33.51
CA LEU A 195 -64.81 -65.69 34.72
C LEU A 195 -66.16 -65.54 35.48
N ALA A 196 -66.97 -64.52 35.12
CA ALA A 196 -68.28 -64.25 35.63
C ALA A 196 -69.38 -64.89 34.75
#